data_d5371d2fe0b9e04b149ddf3475845d23
#
_entry.id   d5371d2fe0b9e04b149ddf3475845d23
#
_cell.length_a   1.000
_cell.length_b   1.000
_cell.length_c   1.000
_cell.angle_alpha   90.00
_cell.angle_beta   90.00
_cell.angle_gamma   90.00
#
_symmetry.space_group_name_H-M   'P 1'
#
loop_
_entity.id
_entity.type
_entity.pdbx_description
1 polymer ?
#
loop_
_entity_poly.entity_id
_entity_poly.type
_entity_poly.pdbx_seq_one_letter_code
_entity_poly.pdbx_strand_id
1 'polypeptide(L)'
;ILYPLIGKKKDIFEKTHEIDFSYESEKISDARFRVNVGMEKNRLFATFRVIPYKIREVEYIGFPDGQTWRDIISLSKGLVLVTGVTGSGKSTTLASLIQEMNTKNNEYTICIEDPIEYVHKNRNSVIVQREVGIDTDSFFTGVKWALRQDPDNILIGEIRDTETARAALNAAETGHRVFSTLHTKDAVGTIRRYVDLFPGGEQNEIRNTLSDNLAYVISQQLIPYEQRENRVLAMEIMKNNFAIKNLIREGKMHQIQGMIETGYKERMVTMDRHLERLYKENRITRETAIFYA
;
A
#
# COMPACT_ATOMS: atom_id res chain seq x y z
N ILE A 1 -7.57 -28.95 17.56
CA ILE A 1 -7.93 -27.54 17.84
C ILE A 1 -7.66 -26.68 16.59
N LEU A 2 -6.54 -26.82 15.85
CA LEU A 2 -6.20 -25.98 14.71
C LEU A 2 -6.93 -26.33 13.41
N TYR A 3 -7.24 -27.61 13.15
CA TYR A 3 -7.94 -28.01 11.91
C TYR A 3 -9.28 -27.30 11.67
N PRO A 4 -10.13 -27.07 12.67
CA PRO A 4 -11.36 -26.28 12.46
C PRO A 4 -11.11 -24.84 12.06
N LEU A 5 -9.97 -24.24 12.47
CA LEU A 5 -9.61 -22.86 12.10
C LEU A 5 -9.15 -22.74 10.65
N ILE A 6 -8.51 -23.76 10.10
CA ILE A 6 -8.01 -23.81 8.71
C ILE A 6 -9.19 -23.82 7.71
N GLY A 7 -10.34 -24.40 8.09
CA GLY A 7 -11.57 -24.35 7.29
C GLY A 7 -11.39 -24.84 5.85
N LYS A 8 -11.83 -24.02 4.89
CA LYS A 8 -11.77 -24.33 3.45
C LYS A 8 -10.35 -24.49 2.88
N LYS A 9 -9.33 -24.02 3.59
CA LYS A 9 -7.91 -24.11 3.16
C LYS A 9 -7.24 -25.44 3.57
N LYS A 10 -7.99 -26.40 4.11
CA LYS A 10 -7.45 -27.71 4.57
C LYS A 10 -6.70 -28.45 3.47
N ASP A 11 -7.25 -28.52 2.27
CA ASP A 11 -6.63 -29.22 1.13
C ASP A 11 -5.31 -28.58 0.68
N ILE A 12 -5.21 -27.24 0.81
CA ILE A 12 -3.96 -26.51 0.54
C ILE A 12 -2.95 -26.86 1.63
N PHE A 13 -3.34 -26.78 2.91
CA PHE A 13 -2.46 -27.10 4.02
C PHE A 13 -1.93 -28.54 3.98
N GLU A 14 -2.75 -29.51 3.63
CA GLU A 14 -2.33 -30.92 3.50
C GLU A 14 -1.26 -31.14 2.40
N LYS A 15 -1.24 -30.25 1.38
CA LYS A 15 -0.25 -30.30 0.30
C LYS A 15 1.01 -29.51 0.61
N THR A 16 0.88 -28.35 1.23
CA THR A 16 1.98 -27.40 1.42
C THR A 16 2.61 -27.45 2.81
N HIS A 17 1.89 -28.01 3.80
CA HIS A 17 2.22 -28.01 5.23
C HIS A 17 2.36 -26.63 5.87
N GLU A 18 1.98 -25.58 5.14
CA GLU A 18 1.98 -24.17 5.59
C GLU A 18 0.77 -23.44 5.04
N ILE A 19 0.19 -22.54 5.83
CA ILE A 19 -0.93 -21.72 5.38
C ILE A 19 -1.00 -20.40 6.15
N ASP A 20 -1.37 -19.33 5.45
CA ASP A 20 -1.63 -18.01 6.00
C ASP A 20 -3.09 -17.61 5.70
N PHE A 21 -3.80 -17.07 6.70
CA PHE A 21 -5.19 -16.65 6.54
C PHE A 21 -5.61 -15.66 7.62
N SER A 22 -6.70 -14.93 7.36
CA SER A 22 -7.36 -14.12 8.38
C SER A 22 -8.41 -14.94 9.14
N TYR A 23 -8.47 -14.73 10.46
CA TYR A 23 -9.43 -15.38 11.36
C TYR A 23 -10.18 -14.31 12.17
N GLU A 24 -11.48 -14.38 12.18
CA GLU A 24 -12.35 -13.57 13.01
C GLU A 24 -12.93 -14.43 14.14
N SER A 25 -12.81 -13.95 15.37
CA SER A 25 -13.26 -14.70 16.55
C SER A 25 -14.74 -14.45 16.81
N GLU A 26 -15.56 -15.50 16.80
CA GLU A 26 -16.95 -15.41 17.24
C GLU A 26 -17.10 -15.13 18.74
N LYS A 27 -16.08 -15.44 19.53
CA LYS A 27 -16.10 -15.34 20.99
C LYS A 27 -15.55 -14.03 21.54
N ILE A 28 -14.74 -13.32 20.76
CA ILE A 28 -14.11 -12.05 21.15
C ILE A 28 -14.62 -11.01 20.17
N SER A 29 -15.51 -10.15 20.64
CA SER A 29 -16.05 -9.03 19.85
C SER A 29 -14.89 -8.21 19.27
N ASP A 30 -14.98 -7.91 17.96
CA ASP A 30 -14.04 -7.04 17.26
C ASP A 30 -12.57 -7.52 17.27
N ALA A 31 -12.33 -8.84 17.41
CA ALA A 31 -10.99 -9.41 17.35
C ALA A 31 -10.79 -10.18 16.05
N ARG A 32 -9.86 -9.67 15.23
CA ARG A 32 -9.40 -10.32 14.01
C ARG A 32 -7.91 -10.62 14.12
N PHE A 33 -7.51 -11.75 13.55
CA PHE A 33 -6.15 -12.24 13.62
C PHE A 33 -5.66 -12.62 12.21
N ARG A 34 -4.42 -12.30 11.90
CA ARG A 34 -3.65 -12.99 10.88
C ARG A 34 -3.08 -14.25 11.51
N VAL A 35 -3.34 -15.39 10.93
CA VAL A 35 -2.93 -16.69 11.46
C VAL A 35 -2.05 -17.38 10.45
N ASN A 36 -0.83 -17.69 10.86
CA ASN A 36 0.06 -18.58 10.12
C ASN A 36 0.08 -19.94 10.82
N VAL A 37 -0.22 -21.02 10.09
CA VAL A 37 -0.16 -22.38 10.58
C VAL A 37 0.90 -23.15 9.81
N GLY A 38 1.74 -23.88 10.51
CA GLY A 38 2.80 -24.68 9.94
C GLY A 38 3.02 -25.99 10.68
N MET A 39 4.02 -26.77 10.24
CA MET A 39 4.46 -28.02 10.84
C MET A 39 5.84 -27.88 11.48
N GLU A 40 5.99 -28.33 12.73
CA GLU A 40 7.26 -28.51 13.41
C GLU A 40 7.33 -29.90 14.03
N LYS A 41 8.33 -30.71 13.66
CA LYS A 41 8.55 -32.07 14.22
C LYS A 41 7.27 -32.93 14.20
N ASN A 42 6.57 -32.93 13.07
CA ASN A 42 5.26 -33.60 12.87
C ASN A 42 4.13 -33.10 13.79
N ARG A 43 4.24 -31.88 14.31
CA ARG A 43 3.19 -31.25 15.12
C ARG A 43 2.77 -29.94 14.47
N LEU A 44 1.49 -29.61 14.61
CA LEU A 44 0.97 -28.31 14.18
C LEU A 44 1.40 -27.22 15.15
N PHE A 45 1.89 -26.10 14.60
CA PHE A 45 2.03 -24.85 15.33
C PHE A 45 1.21 -23.76 14.65
N ALA A 46 0.84 -22.71 15.39
CA ALA A 46 0.19 -21.55 14.83
C ALA A 46 0.69 -20.26 15.50
N THR A 47 0.92 -19.24 14.68
CA THR A 47 1.25 -17.89 15.13
C THR A 47 0.06 -16.98 14.85
N PHE A 48 -0.41 -16.28 15.88
CA PHE A 48 -1.52 -15.34 15.80
C PHE A 48 -0.98 -13.92 15.94
N ARG A 49 -1.29 -13.07 14.97
CA ARG A 49 -1.04 -11.63 15.04
C ARG A 49 -2.38 -10.91 15.10
N VAL A 50 -2.60 -10.12 16.13
CA VAL A 50 -3.81 -9.29 16.25
C VAL A 50 -3.81 -8.25 15.14
N ILE A 51 -4.92 -8.16 14.41
CA ILE A 51 -5.18 -7.13 13.42
C ILE A 51 -6.01 -6.04 14.08
N PRO A 52 -5.62 -4.76 13.98
CA PRO A 52 -6.41 -3.66 14.54
C PRO A 52 -7.79 -3.60 13.89
N TYR A 53 -8.84 -3.64 14.68
CA TYR A 53 -10.22 -3.56 14.17
C TYR A 53 -10.59 -2.14 13.71
N LYS A 54 -10.08 -1.12 14.41
CA LYS A 54 -10.38 0.28 14.11
C LYS A 54 -9.43 0.85 13.07
N ILE A 55 -9.96 1.24 11.93
CA ILE A 55 -9.21 1.99 10.92
C ILE A 55 -8.94 3.39 11.48
N ARG A 56 -7.69 3.84 11.40
CA ARG A 56 -7.28 5.17 11.86
C ARG A 56 -7.81 6.23 10.89
N GLU A 57 -8.32 7.32 11.40
CA GLU A 57 -8.70 8.46 10.57
C GLU A 57 -7.47 9.04 9.86
N VAL A 58 -7.63 9.46 8.61
CA VAL A 58 -6.52 9.85 7.73
C VAL A 58 -5.75 11.07 8.25
N GLU A 59 -6.41 11.96 8.98
CA GLU A 59 -5.83 13.13 9.65
C GLU A 59 -4.75 12.75 10.67
N TYR A 60 -4.86 11.56 11.27
CA TYR A 60 -3.94 11.09 12.30
C TYR A 60 -2.88 10.10 11.76
N ILE A 61 -2.83 9.89 10.45
CA ILE A 61 -1.80 9.05 9.82
C ILE A 61 -0.44 9.71 9.92
N GLY A 62 -0.35 11.02 9.78
CA GLY A 62 0.90 11.77 9.86
C GLY A 62 1.39 12.29 8.51
N PHE A 63 0.49 12.57 7.57
CA PHE A 63 0.85 13.30 6.36
C PHE A 63 1.51 14.65 6.70
N PRO A 64 2.58 15.06 6.01
CA PRO A 64 3.29 16.31 6.30
C PRO A 64 2.41 17.56 6.22
N ASP A 65 1.38 17.51 5.43
CA ASP A 65 0.34 18.54 5.36
C ASP A 65 -1.05 17.90 5.25
N GLY A 66 -2.07 18.62 5.66
CA GLY A 66 -3.45 18.14 5.61
C GLY A 66 -4.09 18.15 4.22
N GLN A 67 -3.37 18.54 3.17
CA GLN A 67 -3.91 18.67 1.82
C GLN A 67 -3.47 17.56 0.88
N THR A 68 -2.29 16.97 1.07
CA THR A 68 -1.76 15.90 0.20
C THR A 68 -2.71 14.70 0.10
N TRP A 69 -3.24 14.21 1.21
CA TRP A 69 -4.17 13.10 1.17
C TRP A 69 -5.52 13.48 0.53
N ARG A 70 -5.96 14.76 0.65
CA ARG A 70 -7.16 15.25 -0.04
C ARG A 70 -6.97 15.27 -1.55
N ASP A 71 -5.79 15.71 -2.01
CA ASP A 71 -5.45 15.66 -3.44
C ASP A 71 -5.46 14.21 -3.96
N ILE A 72 -4.94 13.25 -3.17
CA ILE A 72 -4.91 11.83 -3.52
C ILE A 72 -6.32 11.24 -3.64
N ILE A 73 -7.20 11.47 -2.67
CA ILE A 73 -8.57 10.93 -2.72
C ILE A 73 -9.46 11.62 -3.75
N SER A 74 -9.07 12.80 -4.24
CA SER A 74 -9.79 13.53 -5.29
C SER A 74 -9.25 13.29 -6.70
N LEU A 75 -8.23 12.45 -6.87
CA LEU A 75 -7.78 12.03 -8.20
C LEU A 75 -8.92 11.39 -8.98
N SER A 76 -9.05 11.73 -10.26
CA SER A 76 -10.01 11.06 -11.14
C SER A 76 -9.53 9.67 -11.56
N LYS A 77 -8.20 9.50 -11.74
CA LYS A 77 -7.54 8.26 -12.14
C LYS A 77 -6.06 8.30 -11.83
N GLY A 78 -5.39 7.16 -11.99
CA GLY A 78 -3.95 7.05 -11.90
C GLY A 78 -3.49 6.10 -10.80
N LEU A 79 -2.21 5.77 -10.82
CA LEU A 79 -1.57 4.83 -9.91
C LEU A 79 -0.95 5.57 -8.72
N VAL A 80 -1.33 5.19 -7.52
CA VAL A 80 -0.76 5.66 -6.25
C VAL A 80 -0.02 4.50 -5.60
N LEU A 81 1.28 4.65 -5.38
CA LEU A 81 2.12 3.65 -4.75
C LEU A 81 2.51 4.07 -3.34
N VAL A 82 2.16 3.24 -2.36
CA VAL A 82 2.61 3.40 -0.97
C VAL A 82 3.70 2.38 -0.69
N THR A 83 4.89 2.86 -0.33
CA THR A 83 6.08 2.00 -0.25
C THR A 83 6.78 2.09 1.11
N GLY A 84 7.69 1.17 1.38
CA GLY A 84 8.43 1.07 2.63
C GLY A 84 8.63 -0.38 3.04
N VAL A 85 9.48 -0.60 4.02
CA VAL A 85 9.75 -1.93 4.57
C VAL A 85 8.51 -2.56 5.22
N THR A 86 8.55 -3.85 5.48
CA THR A 86 7.48 -4.53 6.22
C THR A 86 7.28 -3.86 7.59
N GLY A 87 6.04 -3.59 7.94
CA GLY A 87 5.71 -2.91 9.20
C GLY A 87 5.87 -1.38 9.17
N SER A 88 6.11 -0.75 8.02
CA SER A 88 6.18 0.72 7.89
C SER A 88 4.83 1.44 7.89
N GLY A 89 3.71 0.70 7.98
CA GLY A 89 2.36 1.28 8.06
C GLY A 89 1.63 1.45 6.72
N LYS A 90 2.11 0.82 5.63
CA LYS A 90 1.51 0.92 4.28
C LYS A 90 0.01 0.58 4.27
N SER A 91 -0.34 -0.59 4.79
CA SER A 91 -1.74 -1.05 4.85
C SER A 91 -2.62 -0.11 5.69
N THR A 92 -2.08 0.43 6.79
CA THR A 92 -2.80 1.40 7.62
C THR A 92 -3.09 2.69 6.85
N THR A 93 -2.10 3.21 6.11
CA THR A 93 -2.27 4.41 5.28
C THR A 93 -3.30 4.18 4.18
N LEU A 94 -3.20 3.06 3.45
CA LEU A 94 -4.16 2.72 2.40
C LEU A 94 -5.57 2.52 2.96
N ALA A 95 -5.71 1.78 4.05
CA ALA A 95 -7.00 1.58 4.70
C ALA A 95 -7.63 2.92 5.14
N SER A 96 -6.83 3.86 5.65
CA SER A 96 -7.31 5.18 6.05
C SER A 96 -7.76 6.02 4.84
N LEU A 97 -7.04 5.99 3.73
CA LEU A 97 -7.44 6.66 2.49
C LEU A 97 -8.73 6.07 1.92
N ILE A 98 -8.83 4.74 1.83
CA ILE A 98 -10.04 4.04 1.39
C ILE A 98 -11.23 4.35 2.32
N GLN A 99 -11.01 4.35 3.64
CA GLN A 99 -12.07 4.66 4.60
C GLN A 99 -12.57 6.11 4.48
N GLU A 100 -11.69 7.03 4.17
CA GLU A 100 -12.06 8.44 3.93
C GLU A 100 -12.90 8.58 2.65
N MET A 101 -12.50 7.92 1.55
CA MET A 101 -13.28 7.85 0.31
C MET A 101 -14.65 7.20 0.56
N ASN A 102 -14.69 6.10 1.32
CA ASN A 102 -15.90 5.40 1.71
C ASN A 102 -16.92 6.31 2.44
N THR A 103 -16.41 7.30 3.16
CA THR A 103 -17.25 8.21 3.96
C THR A 103 -17.68 9.44 3.18
N LYS A 104 -16.84 9.94 2.26
CA LYS A 104 -17.07 11.22 1.57
C LYS A 104 -17.62 11.08 0.16
N ASN A 105 -17.28 9.99 -0.53
CA ASN A 105 -17.60 9.79 -1.93
C ASN A 105 -18.73 8.78 -2.10
N ASN A 106 -19.36 8.78 -3.27
CA ASN A 106 -20.33 7.76 -3.69
C ASN A 106 -19.68 6.92 -4.81
N GLU A 107 -18.71 6.10 -4.43
CA GLU A 107 -17.82 5.36 -5.34
C GLU A 107 -17.89 3.86 -5.09
N TYR A 108 -17.47 3.07 -6.07
CA TYR A 108 -17.31 1.63 -5.95
C TYR A 108 -15.83 1.28 -5.90
N THR A 109 -15.39 0.65 -4.80
CA THR A 109 -14.01 0.26 -4.56
C THR A 109 -13.89 -1.26 -4.47
N ILE A 110 -12.95 -1.85 -5.22
CA ILE A 110 -12.61 -3.27 -5.12
C ILE A 110 -11.20 -3.39 -4.55
N CYS A 111 -11.07 -4.12 -3.43
CA CYS A 111 -9.79 -4.42 -2.79
C CYS A 111 -9.43 -5.88 -3.04
N ILE A 112 -8.21 -6.15 -3.49
CA ILE A 112 -7.62 -7.49 -3.65
C ILE A 112 -6.44 -7.57 -2.71
N GLU A 113 -6.50 -8.43 -1.67
CA GLU A 113 -5.57 -8.43 -0.54
C GLU A 113 -5.10 -9.86 -0.20
N ASP A 114 -3.92 -9.98 0.44
CA ASP A 114 -3.33 -11.26 0.85
C ASP A 114 -2.60 -11.14 2.21
N PRO A 115 -3.28 -11.42 3.32
CA PRO A 115 -4.74 -11.46 3.52
C PRO A 115 -5.35 -10.07 3.72
N ILE A 116 -6.69 -9.99 3.88
CA ILE A 116 -7.39 -8.76 4.25
C ILE A 116 -6.97 -8.35 5.67
N GLU A 117 -6.29 -7.18 5.80
CA GLU A 117 -5.83 -6.67 7.11
C GLU A 117 -6.88 -5.78 7.80
N TYR A 118 -7.62 -4.97 7.07
CA TYR A 118 -8.65 -4.08 7.59
C TYR A 118 -10.00 -4.34 6.93
N VAL A 119 -11.06 -4.46 7.71
CA VAL A 119 -12.42 -4.66 7.16
C VAL A 119 -13.13 -3.32 7.09
N HIS A 120 -13.55 -2.98 5.87
CA HIS A 120 -14.37 -1.80 5.62
C HIS A 120 -15.85 -2.14 5.69
N LYS A 121 -16.61 -1.35 6.44
CA LYS A 121 -18.08 -1.38 6.39
C LYS A 121 -18.54 -0.34 5.38
N ASN A 122 -19.40 -0.72 4.44
CA ASN A 122 -19.98 0.21 3.47
C ASN A 122 -20.64 1.40 4.17
N ARG A 123 -20.41 2.60 3.67
CA ARG A 123 -21.01 3.86 4.13
C ARG A 123 -21.69 4.56 2.95
N ASN A 124 -21.09 5.65 2.44
CA ASN A 124 -21.58 6.31 1.23
C ASN A 124 -21.15 5.57 -0.04
N SER A 125 -20.03 4.86 0.02
CA SER A 125 -19.48 4.06 -1.06
C SER A 125 -19.71 2.57 -0.84
N VAL A 126 -19.57 1.77 -1.89
CA VAL A 126 -19.56 0.31 -1.83
C VAL A 126 -18.11 -0.17 -1.85
N ILE A 127 -17.73 -0.99 -0.89
CA ILE A 127 -16.40 -1.62 -0.84
C ILE A 127 -16.55 -3.13 -0.88
N VAL A 128 -15.93 -3.75 -1.87
CA VAL A 128 -15.81 -5.20 -1.99
C VAL A 128 -14.35 -5.60 -1.73
N GLN A 129 -14.13 -6.44 -0.73
CA GLN A 129 -12.81 -6.96 -0.39
C GLN A 129 -12.73 -8.44 -0.76
N ARG A 130 -11.68 -8.81 -1.48
CA ARG A 130 -11.43 -10.16 -1.97
C ARG A 130 -10.06 -10.63 -1.50
N GLU A 131 -10.02 -11.73 -0.79
CA GLU A 131 -8.78 -12.34 -0.29
C GLU A 131 -8.21 -13.31 -1.31
N VAL A 132 -6.93 -13.17 -1.63
CA VAL A 132 -6.22 -14.11 -2.52
C VAL A 132 -6.18 -15.49 -1.87
N GLY A 133 -6.44 -16.53 -2.66
CA GLY A 133 -6.52 -17.92 -2.20
C GLY A 133 -7.83 -18.30 -1.51
N ILE A 134 -8.78 -17.36 -1.36
CA ILE A 134 -10.15 -17.62 -0.87
C ILE A 134 -11.20 -17.16 -1.88
N ASP A 135 -11.16 -15.88 -2.26
CA ASP A 135 -12.15 -15.22 -3.10
C ASP A 135 -11.65 -15.01 -4.53
N THR A 136 -10.34 -15.11 -4.73
CA THR A 136 -9.66 -15.01 -6.03
C THR A 136 -8.35 -15.79 -5.98
N ASP A 137 -7.89 -16.29 -7.14
CA ASP A 137 -6.70 -17.15 -7.20
C ASP A 137 -5.38 -16.37 -7.06
N SER A 138 -5.35 -15.11 -7.52
CA SER A 138 -4.16 -14.27 -7.51
C SER A 138 -4.52 -12.79 -7.58
N PHE A 139 -3.57 -11.90 -7.30
CA PHE A 139 -3.72 -10.46 -7.53
C PHE A 139 -4.09 -10.16 -8.97
N PHE A 140 -3.37 -10.74 -9.93
CA PHE A 140 -3.65 -10.57 -11.36
C PHE A 140 -5.08 -10.97 -11.72
N THR A 141 -5.52 -12.18 -11.33
CA THR A 141 -6.87 -12.66 -11.58
C THR A 141 -7.92 -11.75 -10.93
N GLY A 142 -7.66 -11.30 -9.69
CA GLY A 142 -8.54 -10.38 -8.99
C GLY A 142 -8.73 -9.05 -9.74
N VAL A 143 -7.64 -8.42 -10.20
CA VAL A 143 -7.68 -7.18 -10.99
C VAL A 143 -8.40 -7.38 -12.33
N LYS A 144 -8.07 -8.47 -13.04
CA LYS A 144 -8.72 -8.82 -14.33
C LYS A 144 -10.24 -8.88 -14.22
N TRP A 145 -10.76 -9.44 -13.12
CA TRP A 145 -12.20 -9.52 -12.89
C TRP A 145 -12.76 -8.20 -12.35
N ALA A 146 -12.01 -7.45 -11.54
CA ALA A 146 -12.40 -6.13 -11.06
C ALA A 146 -12.71 -5.18 -12.23
N LEU A 147 -11.86 -5.14 -13.26
CA LEU A 147 -12.05 -4.31 -14.47
C LEU A 147 -13.35 -4.59 -15.25
N ARG A 148 -14.07 -5.68 -14.95
CA ARG A 148 -15.36 -6.03 -15.56
C ARG A 148 -16.57 -5.64 -14.67
N GLN A 149 -16.29 -5.05 -13.51
CA GLN A 149 -17.30 -4.71 -12.51
C GLN A 149 -17.52 -3.20 -12.37
N ASP A 150 -16.89 -2.41 -13.26
CA ASP A 150 -17.00 -0.94 -13.32
C ASP A 150 -16.66 -0.23 -11.98
N PRO A 151 -15.52 -0.53 -11.34
CA PRO A 151 -15.15 0.14 -10.11
C PRO A 151 -14.53 1.51 -10.39
N ASP A 152 -14.73 2.46 -9.50
CA ASP A 152 -14.00 3.73 -9.51
C ASP A 152 -12.57 3.55 -8.98
N ASN A 153 -12.41 2.67 -7.98
CA ASN A 153 -11.15 2.45 -7.30
C ASN A 153 -10.78 0.96 -7.24
N ILE A 154 -9.50 0.67 -7.41
CA ILE A 154 -8.95 -0.68 -7.22
C ILE A 154 -7.79 -0.59 -6.25
N LEU A 155 -7.86 -1.31 -5.12
CA LEU A 155 -6.75 -1.56 -4.22
C LEU A 155 -6.14 -2.92 -4.54
N ILE A 156 -4.85 -2.93 -4.85
CA ILE A 156 -4.04 -4.14 -5.03
C ILE A 156 -3.08 -4.19 -3.85
N GLY A 157 -3.22 -5.16 -2.97
CA GLY A 157 -2.45 -5.24 -1.72
C GLY A 157 -0.96 -5.05 -1.93
N GLU A 158 -0.40 -5.70 -2.94
CA GLU A 158 0.98 -5.47 -3.35
C GLU A 158 1.25 -5.89 -4.81
N ILE A 159 2.30 -5.32 -5.41
CA ILE A 159 2.80 -5.70 -6.74
C ILE A 159 4.12 -6.44 -6.56
N ARG A 160 4.13 -7.76 -6.88
CA ARG A 160 5.31 -8.64 -6.76
C ARG A 160 5.82 -9.14 -8.11
N ASP A 161 4.96 -9.17 -9.12
CA ASP A 161 5.20 -9.82 -10.41
C ASP A 161 4.79 -8.93 -11.59
N THR A 162 5.26 -9.32 -12.77
CA THR A 162 5.03 -8.59 -14.03
C THR A 162 3.55 -8.54 -14.42
N GLU A 163 2.79 -9.62 -14.19
CA GLU A 163 1.38 -9.70 -14.59
C GLU A 163 0.52 -8.75 -13.77
N THR A 164 0.73 -8.73 -12.44
CA THR A 164 0.05 -7.80 -11.52
C THR A 164 0.45 -6.35 -11.81
N ALA A 165 1.74 -6.09 -12.09
CA ALA A 165 2.21 -4.74 -12.44
C ALA A 165 1.55 -4.24 -13.74
N ARG A 166 1.50 -5.08 -14.77
CA ARG A 166 0.84 -4.75 -16.03
C ARG A 166 -0.66 -4.48 -15.84
N ALA A 167 -1.34 -5.33 -15.06
CA ALA A 167 -2.77 -5.14 -14.77
C ALA A 167 -3.04 -3.83 -14.01
N ALA A 168 -2.18 -3.46 -13.06
CA ALA A 168 -2.28 -2.19 -12.33
C ALA A 168 -2.13 -0.98 -13.25
N LEU A 169 -1.15 -1.01 -14.18
CA LEU A 169 -0.98 0.07 -15.17
C LEU A 169 -2.17 0.17 -16.11
N ASN A 170 -2.65 -0.96 -16.64
CA ASN A 170 -3.80 -0.98 -17.54
C ASN A 170 -5.06 -0.44 -16.85
N ALA A 171 -5.27 -0.78 -15.58
CA ALA A 171 -6.36 -0.23 -14.79
C ALA A 171 -6.26 1.29 -14.64
N ALA A 172 -5.07 1.82 -14.30
CA ALA A 172 -4.85 3.24 -14.19
C ALA A 172 -5.02 3.98 -15.53
N GLU A 173 -4.55 3.39 -16.63
CA GLU A 173 -4.68 3.92 -17.99
C GLU A 173 -6.14 4.00 -18.44
N THR A 174 -6.92 2.96 -18.14
CA THR A 174 -8.35 2.86 -18.52
C THR A 174 -9.30 3.69 -17.65
N GLY A 175 -8.77 4.51 -16.73
CA GLY A 175 -9.56 5.52 -16.03
C GLY A 175 -9.80 5.26 -14.55
N HIS A 176 -9.26 4.17 -13.99
CA HIS A 176 -9.45 3.83 -12.59
C HIS A 176 -8.39 4.50 -11.68
N ARG A 177 -8.75 4.78 -10.44
CA ARG A 177 -7.81 5.14 -9.39
C ARG A 177 -7.29 3.85 -8.76
N VAL A 178 -5.99 3.60 -8.93
CA VAL A 178 -5.36 2.36 -8.49
C VAL A 178 -4.43 2.64 -7.32
N PHE A 179 -4.60 1.93 -6.23
CA PHE A 179 -3.73 1.96 -5.06
C PHE A 179 -2.97 0.64 -4.95
N SER A 180 -1.67 0.71 -4.67
CA SER A 180 -0.90 -0.51 -4.41
C SER A 180 0.31 -0.26 -3.53
N THR A 181 1.01 -1.35 -3.14
CA THR A 181 2.25 -1.26 -2.37
C THR A 181 3.43 -1.93 -3.07
N LEU A 182 4.62 -1.42 -2.73
CA LEU A 182 5.92 -2.02 -3.04
C LEU A 182 6.83 -1.97 -1.81
N HIS A 183 7.87 -2.83 -1.79
CA HIS A 183 8.83 -2.91 -0.68
C HIS A 183 10.13 -2.16 -1.02
N THR A 184 10.02 -0.88 -1.36
CA THR A 184 11.13 0.03 -1.69
C THR A 184 11.23 1.13 -0.66
N LYS A 185 12.41 1.77 -0.52
CA LYS A 185 12.69 2.74 0.54
C LYS A 185 12.35 4.18 0.14
N ASP A 186 12.40 4.51 -1.15
CA ASP A 186 12.26 5.85 -1.70
C ASP A 186 11.51 5.83 -3.05
N ALA A 187 11.13 6.99 -3.54
CA ALA A 187 10.35 7.15 -4.77
C ALA A 187 11.15 6.72 -6.02
N VAL A 188 12.43 7.05 -6.07
CA VAL A 188 13.32 6.71 -7.19
C VAL A 188 13.47 5.20 -7.31
N GLY A 189 13.77 4.55 -6.18
CA GLY A 189 13.85 3.09 -6.08
C GLY A 189 12.52 2.41 -6.41
N THR A 190 11.39 3.04 -6.08
CA THR A 190 10.05 2.54 -6.41
C THR A 190 9.84 2.50 -7.91
N ILE A 191 10.12 3.60 -8.61
CA ILE A 191 9.97 3.69 -10.06
C ILE A 191 10.90 2.68 -10.75
N ARG A 192 12.17 2.62 -10.32
CA ARG A 192 13.14 1.66 -10.85
C ARG A 192 12.65 0.22 -10.64
N ARG A 193 12.27 -0.14 -9.42
CA ARG A 193 11.77 -1.48 -9.09
C ARG A 193 10.54 -1.86 -9.91
N TYR A 194 9.63 -0.92 -10.14
CA TYR A 194 8.45 -1.16 -10.97
C TYR A 194 8.82 -1.51 -12.41
N VAL A 195 9.73 -0.73 -13.02
CA VAL A 195 10.22 -0.97 -14.38
C VAL A 195 11.00 -2.30 -14.46
N ASP A 196 11.81 -2.63 -13.45
CA ASP A 196 12.63 -3.84 -13.38
C ASP A 196 11.80 -5.14 -13.23
N LEU A 197 10.50 -5.04 -12.93
CA LEU A 197 9.58 -6.20 -13.00
C LEU A 197 9.39 -6.72 -14.43
N PHE A 198 9.73 -5.91 -15.44
CA PHE A 198 9.49 -6.24 -16.84
C PHE A 198 10.79 -6.64 -17.56
N PRO A 199 10.70 -7.51 -18.57
CA PRO A 199 11.84 -7.84 -19.41
C PRO A 199 12.47 -6.60 -20.04
N GLY A 200 13.80 -6.60 -20.24
CA GLY A 200 14.54 -5.44 -20.72
C GLY A 200 13.99 -4.83 -22.02
N GLY A 201 13.51 -5.67 -22.94
CA GLY A 201 12.91 -5.23 -24.21
C GLY A 201 11.61 -4.42 -24.04
N GLU A 202 10.91 -4.57 -22.93
CA GLU A 202 9.63 -3.90 -22.65
C GLU A 202 9.79 -2.65 -21.77
N GLN A 203 10.90 -2.48 -21.09
CA GLN A 203 11.10 -1.45 -20.08
C GLN A 203 10.94 -0.01 -20.60
N ASN A 204 11.25 0.25 -21.87
CA ASN A 204 11.04 1.57 -22.48
C ASN A 204 9.54 1.90 -22.60
N GLU A 205 8.75 0.95 -23.07
CA GLU A 205 7.30 1.08 -23.16
C GLU A 205 6.68 1.25 -21.78
N ILE A 206 7.12 0.44 -20.82
CA ILE A 206 6.66 0.54 -19.43
C ILE A 206 7.00 1.88 -18.80
N ARG A 207 8.20 2.44 -19.04
CA ARG A 207 8.53 3.80 -18.59
C ARG A 207 7.56 4.85 -19.14
N ASN A 208 7.21 4.76 -20.41
CA ASN A 208 6.25 5.66 -21.03
C ASN A 208 4.88 5.55 -20.35
N THR A 209 4.32 4.33 -20.29
CA THR A 209 3.01 4.09 -19.68
C THR A 209 2.98 4.47 -18.20
N LEU A 210 4.04 4.11 -17.45
CA LEU A 210 4.17 4.49 -16.04
C LEU A 210 4.26 6.01 -15.87
N SER A 211 5.03 6.70 -16.72
CA SER A 211 5.17 8.15 -16.66
C SER A 211 3.83 8.87 -16.81
N ASP A 212 2.92 8.33 -17.60
CA ASP A 212 1.62 8.95 -17.86
C ASP A 212 0.57 8.59 -16.80
N ASN A 213 0.67 7.43 -16.17
CA ASN A 213 -0.35 6.89 -15.27
C ASN A 213 0.03 6.93 -13.78
N LEU A 214 1.31 7.04 -13.42
CA LEU A 214 1.72 7.26 -12.03
C LEU A 214 1.21 8.62 -11.55
N ALA A 215 0.58 8.67 -10.38
CA ALA A 215 0.12 9.92 -9.77
C ALA A 215 1.00 10.30 -8.56
N TYR A 216 1.17 9.38 -7.63
CA TYR A 216 1.96 9.59 -6.42
C TYR A 216 2.80 8.38 -6.06
N VAL A 217 3.96 8.65 -5.46
CA VAL A 217 4.71 7.67 -4.66
C VAL A 217 4.86 8.23 -3.25
N ILE A 218 4.48 7.42 -2.26
CA ILE A 218 4.54 7.74 -0.83
C ILE A 218 5.42 6.70 -0.16
N SER A 219 6.65 7.05 0.15
CA SER A 219 7.58 6.15 0.83
C SER A 219 7.54 6.40 2.34
N GLN A 220 7.45 5.34 3.14
CA GLN A 220 7.09 5.40 4.55
C GLN A 220 8.10 4.69 5.46
N GLN A 221 8.37 5.32 6.61
CA GLN A 221 9.09 4.71 7.72
C GLN A 221 8.37 4.99 9.05
N LEU A 222 8.25 3.97 9.90
CA LEU A 222 7.75 4.14 11.28
C LEU A 222 8.94 4.34 12.23
N ILE A 223 9.03 5.55 12.77
CA ILE A 223 10.11 6.02 13.63
C ILE A 223 9.69 5.88 15.10
N PRO A 224 10.55 5.37 16.01
CA PRO A 224 10.27 5.37 17.44
C PRO A 224 10.00 6.79 17.97
N TYR A 225 8.95 6.93 18.79
CA TYR A 225 8.59 8.20 19.43
C TYR A 225 9.08 8.19 20.87
N GLU A 226 9.95 9.12 21.25
CA GLU A 226 10.66 9.07 22.54
C GLU A 226 9.79 9.18 23.79
N GLN A 227 8.73 9.96 23.72
CA GLN A 227 7.92 10.26 24.91
C GLN A 227 6.75 9.31 25.13
N ARG A 228 6.54 8.35 24.24
CA ARG A 228 5.43 7.39 24.30
C ARG A 228 5.87 6.07 23.69
N GLU A 229 5.34 4.96 24.14
CA GLU A 229 5.50 3.63 23.53
C GLU A 229 4.93 3.53 22.09
N ASN A 230 4.77 4.64 21.39
CA ASN A 230 4.19 4.78 20.06
C ASN A 230 5.29 5.05 19.02
N ARG A 231 4.92 4.93 17.77
CA ARG A 231 5.75 5.27 16.61
C ARG A 231 5.11 6.44 15.86
N VAL A 232 5.94 7.27 15.25
CA VAL A 232 5.54 8.35 14.36
C VAL A 232 5.89 7.98 12.93
N LEU A 233 5.05 8.38 11.99
CA LEU A 233 5.26 8.10 10.58
C LEU A 233 6.06 9.23 9.94
N ALA A 234 7.20 8.88 9.32
CA ALA A 234 7.92 9.74 8.40
C ALA A 234 7.62 9.32 6.97
N MET A 235 7.51 10.29 6.05
CA MET A 235 7.16 10.07 4.65
C MET A 235 8.04 10.89 3.72
N GLU A 236 8.43 10.26 2.61
CA GLU A 236 8.78 10.96 1.38
C GLU A 236 7.55 10.95 0.46
N ILE A 237 7.22 12.08 -0.16
CA ILE A 237 6.08 12.22 -1.06
C ILE A 237 6.55 12.80 -2.38
N MET A 238 6.38 12.02 -3.43
CA MET A 238 6.60 12.43 -4.81
C MET A 238 5.25 12.54 -5.52
N LYS A 239 4.95 13.70 -6.09
CA LYS A 239 3.87 13.91 -7.03
C LYS A 239 4.41 13.86 -8.45
N ASN A 240 3.82 13.06 -9.31
CA ASN A 240 4.28 12.92 -10.68
C ASN A 240 3.83 14.11 -11.54
N ASN A 241 4.55 15.21 -11.44
CA ASN A 241 4.34 16.40 -12.27
C ASN A 241 4.97 16.25 -13.66
N PHE A 242 4.78 17.26 -14.52
CA PHE A 242 5.28 17.24 -15.89
C PHE A 242 6.80 17.01 -15.99
N ALA A 243 7.59 17.60 -15.09
CA ALA A 243 9.05 17.43 -15.08
C ALA A 243 9.43 15.99 -14.72
N ILE A 244 8.83 15.43 -13.67
CA ILE A 244 9.08 14.04 -13.24
C ILE A 244 8.62 13.04 -14.32
N LYS A 245 7.49 13.28 -14.98
CA LYS A 245 7.04 12.45 -16.12
C LYS A 245 8.12 12.34 -17.19
N ASN A 246 8.71 13.46 -17.58
CA ASN A 246 9.76 13.48 -18.59
C ASN A 246 11.02 12.73 -18.12
N LEU A 247 11.43 12.89 -16.85
CA LEU A 247 12.57 12.19 -16.28
C LEU A 247 12.35 10.65 -16.25
N ILE A 248 11.13 10.19 -15.92
CA ILE A 248 10.78 8.78 -15.97
C ILE A 248 10.86 8.27 -17.40
N ARG A 249 10.27 8.98 -18.36
CA ARG A 249 10.25 8.60 -19.78
C ARG A 249 11.66 8.49 -20.36
N GLU A 250 12.53 9.44 -20.03
CA GLU A 250 13.91 9.48 -20.50
C GLU A 250 14.86 8.54 -19.72
N GLY A 251 14.39 7.89 -18.67
CA GLY A 251 15.21 7.02 -17.81
C GLY A 251 16.19 7.78 -16.89
N LYS A 252 16.01 9.11 -16.74
CA LYS A 252 16.87 9.99 -15.92
C LYS A 252 16.49 10.00 -14.43
N MET A 253 16.34 8.78 -13.84
CA MET A 253 15.83 8.58 -12.48
C MET A 253 16.65 9.33 -11.43
N HIS A 254 17.96 9.50 -11.62
CA HIS A 254 18.87 10.18 -10.69
C HIS A 254 18.54 11.68 -10.49
N GLN A 255 17.78 12.30 -11.39
CA GLN A 255 17.38 13.72 -11.27
C GLN A 255 16.07 13.91 -10.50
N ILE A 256 15.30 12.83 -10.27
CA ILE A 256 13.99 12.91 -9.62
C ILE A 256 14.13 13.40 -8.18
N GLN A 257 15.17 12.98 -7.45
CA GLN A 257 15.38 13.40 -6.07
C GLN A 257 15.46 14.93 -5.94
N GLY A 258 16.21 15.60 -6.83
CA GLY A 258 16.29 17.06 -6.86
C GLY A 258 14.94 17.73 -7.19
N MET A 259 14.08 17.05 -7.96
CA MET A 259 12.73 17.57 -8.23
C MET A 259 11.83 17.45 -7.00
N ILE A 260 11.96 16.38 -6.21
CA ILE A 260 11.24 16.25 -4.94
C ILE A 260 11.69 17.36 -3.96
N GLU A 261 13.00 17.58 -3.83
CA GLU A 261 13.58 18.61 -2.95
C GLU A 261 13.06 20.01 -3.24
N THR A 262 12.92 20.36 -4.52
CA THR A 262 12.46 21.69 -4.97
C THR A 262 10.94 21.78 -5.10
N GLY A 263 10.23 20.66 -5.05
CA GLY A 263 8.80 20.54 -5.34
C GLY A 263 7.85 20.86 -4.17
N TYR A 264 8.29 21.62 -3.16
CA TYR A 264 7.49 21.95 -1.98
C TYR A 264 6.18 22.67 -2.28
N LYS A 265 6.12 23.47 -3.34
CA LYS A 265 4.87 24.14 -3.78
C LYS A 265 3.81 23.15 -4.26
N GLU A 266 4.24 22.00 -4.75
CA GLU A 266 3.38 20.90 -5.16
C GLU A 266 3.20 19.86 -4.05
N ARG A 267 3.60 20.19 -2.82
CA ARG A 267 3.51 19.35 -1.61
C ARG A 267 4.39 18.11 -1.66
N MET A 268 5.43 18.13 -2.48
CA MET A 268 6.46 17.11 -2.42
C MET A 268 7.36 17.35 -1.21
N VAL A 269 7.82 16.27 -0.58
CA VAL A 269 8.70 16.31 0.58
C VAL A 269 9.66 15.14 0.53
N THR A 270 10.95 15.38 0.79
CA THR A 270 11.93 14.32 0.99
C THR A 270 11.81 13.72 2.39
N MET A 271 12.30 12.50 2.56
CA MET A 271 12.35 11.84 3.86
C MET A 271 13.10 12.71 4.89
N ASP A 272 14.25 13.25 4.51
CA ASP A 272 15.09 14.08 5.40
C ASP A 272 14.36 15.34 5.89
N ARG A 273 13.66 16.03 5.00
CA ARG A 273 12.87 17.22 5.38
C ARG A 273 11.72 16.86 6.33
N HIS A 274 11.09 15.73 6.12
CA HIS A 274 10.03 15.31 7.04
C HIS A 274 10.61 14.91 8.40
N LEU A 275 11.73 14.21 8.44
CA LEU A 275 12.45 13.90 9.68
C LEU A 275 12.90 15.18 10.42
N GLU A 276 13.47 16.15 9.71
CA GLU A 276 13.82 17.47 10.27
C GLU A 276 12.60 18.17 10.89
N ARG A 277 11.46 18.13 10.23
CA ARG A 277 10.20 18.67 10.73
C ARG A 277 9.75 17.96 12.00
N LEU A 278 9.75 16.62 12.02
CA LEU A 278 9.38 15.83 13.20
C LEU A 278 10.30 16.13 14.39
N TYR A 279 11.59 16.36 14.15
CA TYR A 279 12.53 16.82 15.16
C TYR A 279 12.15 18.22 15.68
N LYS A 280 11.91 19.19 14.81
CA LYS A 280 11.49 20.57 15.18
C LYS A 280 10.17 20.58 15.97
N GLU A 281 9.29 19.64 15.69
CA GLU A 281 8.02 19.45 16.43
C GLU A 281 8.20 18.67 17.76
N ASN A 282 9.45 18.35 18.16
CA ASN A 282 9.79 17.55 19.34
C ASN A 282 9.11 16.15 19.36
N ARG A 283 8.92 15.56 18.19
CA ARG A 283 8.33 14.22 18.04
C ARG A 283 9.37 13.11 17.98
N ILE A 284 10.59 13.44 17.59
CA ILE A 284 11.76 12.53 17.58
C ILE A 284 12.99 13.32 18.03
N THR A 285 14.04 12.61 18.53
CA THR A 285 15.31 13.26 18.85
C THR A 285 16.12 13.60 17.61
N ARG A 286 17.18 14.38 17.82
CA ARG A 286 18.17 14.66 16.78
C ARG A 286 18.90 13.39 16.35
N GLU A 287 19.29 12.54 17.29
CA GLU A 287 19.97 11.27 17.05
C GLU A 287 19.06 10.35 16.20
N THR A 288 17.78 10.25 16.56
CA THR A 288 16.78 9.50 15.80
C THR A 288 16.63 10.06 14.38
N ALA A 289 16.52 11.39 14.22
CA ALA A 289 16.42 12.00 12.90
C ALA A 289 17.64 11.68 12.02
N ILE A 290 18.86 11.77 12.57
CA ILE A 290 20.09 11.46 11.83
C ILE A 290 20.20 9.96 11.49
N PHE A 291 19.72 9.09 12.38
CA PHE A 291 19.79 7.64 12.16
C PHE A 291 18.88 7.17 11.02
N TYR A 292 17.73 7.83 10.82
CA TYR A 292 16.73 7.46 9.82
C TYR A 292 16.82 8.28 8.52
N ALA A 293 17.66 9.32 8.46
CA ALA A 293 18.01 10.09 7.25
C ALA A 293 19.02 9.30 6.37
#